data_01fb09d88ca0cd17b79de43a23511bd8
#
_entry.id   01fb09d88ca0cd17b79de43a23511bd8
#
_cell.length_a   1.000
_cell.length_b   1.000
_cell.length_c   1.000
_cell.angle_alpha   90.00
_cell.angle_beta   90.00
_cell.angle_gamma   90.00
#
_symmetry.space_group_name_H-M   'P 1'
#
loop_
_entity.id
_entity.type
_entity.pdbx_description
1 polymer ?
#
loop_
_entity_poly.entity_id
_entity_poly.type
_entity_poly.pdbx_seq_one_letter_code
_entity_poly.pdbx_strand_id
1 'polypeptide(L)'
;IYRLPREGMSVSRPRRSQCPGCGTELSWIENIPLLSWIVQAGRCRSCSVRISLRYPLVEASNAGLWYMAVTLAGPADWPLWLCWSVVLSGLLVATMVDFDCFQIPDEVSLGGCVLAPLACLCVPGLQGETLLAQFLSAGPQGGVDRVGALLSSFAGMGVGAGVLLLIGALGKRIYGAEAMGLGDVKLLAAGGGFIGPGGALVALALAALVASVFGLLNMLRFFILSRSRARGRGRSVGIGRSLRVARLAGRYLPFGPFLGLGIGIVLLAWDDLSILWL
;
A
#
# COMPACT_ATOMS: atom_id res chain seq x y z
N ILE A 1 -1.28 5.57 -11.39
CA ILE A 1 -1.99 4.28 -11.35
C ILE A 1 -2.22 3.74 -12.77
N TYR A 2 -2.95 4.44 -13.64
CA TYR A 2 -3.26 3.97 -15.02
C TYR A 2 -2.02 3.81 -15.92
N ARG A 3 -1.02 4.65 -15.77
CA ARG A 3 0.15 4.72 -16.67
C ARG A 3 1.29 3.79 -16.27
N LEU A 4 1.55 3.66 -14.98
CA LEU A 4 2.70 2.91 -14.45
C LEU A 4 2.80 1.45 -14.94
N PRO A 5 1.70 0.68 -15.06
CA PRO A 5 1.79 -0.71 -15.52
C PRO A 5 1.83 -0.86 -17.06
N ARG A 6 1.88 0.23 -17.83
CA ARG A 6 1.81 0.16 -19.29
C ARG A 6 3.13 0.46 -19.95
N GLU A 7 3.61 -0.45 -20.80
CA GLU A 7 4.82 -0.26 -21.59
C GLU A 7 4.74 1.02 -22.43
N GLY A 8 5.83 1.79 -22.44
CA GLY A 8 5.93 3.06 -23.16
C GLY A 8 5.26 4.27 -22.51
N MET A 9 4.58 4.08 -21.36
CA MET A 9 4.04 5.16 -20.55
C MET A 9 4.83 5.35 -19.26
N SER A 10 4.91 6.60 -18.77
CA SER A 10 5.50 6.94 -17.48
C SER A 10 4.65 7.98 -16.77
N VAL A 11 5.01 8.33 -15.53
CA VAL A 11 4.33 9.42 -14.79
C VAL A 11 4.33 10.72 -15.61
N SER A 12 5.40 10.99 -16.36
CA SER A 12 5.60 12.23 -17.13
C SER A 12 5.29 12.10 -18.63
N ARG A 13 5.05 10.90 -19.15
CA ARG A 13 4.77 10.67 -20.58
C ARG A 13 3.47 9.88 -20.76
N PRO A 14 2.49 10.34 -21.54
CA PRO A 14 2.38 11.67 -22.20
C PRO A 14 2.26 12.81 -21.18
N ARG A 15 2.62 14.03 -21.56
CA ARG A 15 2.57 15.21 -20.66
C ARG A 15 1.18 15.51 -20.13
N ARG A 16 0.14 15.29 -20.96
CA ARG A 16 -1.27 15.50 -20.59
C ARG A 16 -2.01 14.19 -20.48
N SER A 17 -3.05 14.16 -19.67
CA SER A 17 -3.97 13.03 -19.59
C SER A 17 -4.77 12.95 -20.88
N GLN A 18 -5.06 11.74 -21.34
CA GLN A 18 -5.79 11.48 -22.58
C GLN A 18 -6.98 10.57 -22.33
N CYS A 19 -8.04 10.75 -23.07
CA CYS A 19 -9.17 9.85 -23.03
C CYS A 19 -8.77 8.46 -23.57
N PRO A 20 -9.01 7.36 -22.83
CA PRO A 20 -8.65 6.02 -23.30
C PRO A 20 -9.46 5.55 -24.52
N GLY A 21 -10.59 6.19 -24.82
CA GLY A 21 -11.46 5.81 -25.93
C GLY A 21 -11.14 6.54 -27.23
N CYS A 22 -10.81 7.84 -27.19
CA CYS A 22 -10.60 8.64 -28.40
C CYS A 22 -9.22 9.29 -28.49
N GLY A 23 -8.35 9.14 -27.47
CA GLY A 23 -7.01 9.73 -27.46
C GLY A 23 -6.98 11.25 -27.27
N THR A 24 -8.12 11.94 -27.19
CA THR A 24 -8.18 13.39 -27.01
C THR A 24 -7.52 13.80 -25.72
N GLU A 25 -6.65 14.80 -25.74
CA GLU A 25 -6.01 15.35 -24.54
C GLU A 25 -7.05 16.05 -23.66
N LEU A 26 -6.98 15.80 -22.36
CA LEU A 26 -7.83 16.44 -21.38
C LEU A 26 -7.32 17.85 -21.07
N SER A 27 -8.24 18.81 -21.00
CA SER A 27 -7.95 20.17 -20.56
C SER A 27 -7.65 20.18 -19.05
N TRP A 28 -7.09 21.27 -18.52
CA TRP A 28 -6.81 21.39 -17.10
C TRP A 28 -8.07 21.33 -16.23
N ILE A 29 -9.22 21.84 -16.71
CA ILE A 29 -10.52 21.77 -16.03
C ILE A 29 -11.00 20.31 -15.94
N GLU A 30 -10.79 19.54 -16.99
CA GLU A 30 -11.16 18.12 -17.05
C GLU A 30 -10.25 17.22 -16.20
N ASN A 31 -9.16 17.75 -15.67
CA ASN A 31 -8.26 17.09 -14.74
C ASN A 31 -8.47 17.48 -13.27
N ILE A 32 -9.46 18.35 -12.96
CA ILE A 32 -9.75 18.66 -11.55
C ILE A 32 -10.35 17.42 -10.88
N PRO A 33 -9.70 16.89 -9.83
CA PRO A 33 -10.15 15.66 -9.19
C PRO A 33 -11.61 15.75 -8.71
N LEU A 34 -12.34 14.66 -8.82
CA LEU A 34 -13.75 14.51 -8.46
C LEU A 34 -14.70 15.41 -9.23
N LEU A 35 -14.40 16.72 -9.28
CA LEU A 35 -15.28 17.73 -9.88
C LEU A 35 -15.50 17.48 -11.39
N SER A 36 -14.42 17.20 -12.12
CA SER A 36 -14.50 16.94 -13.57
C SER A 36 -15.39 15.72 -13.86
N TRP A 37 -15.27 14.66 -13.08
CA TRP A 37 -16.08 13.47 -13.27
C TRP A 37 -17.57 13.73 -12.98
N ILE A 38 -17.89 14.50 -11.95
CA ILE A 38 -19.27 14.87 -11.59
C ILE A 38 -19.88 15.76 -12.69
N VAL A 39 -19.17 16.83 -13.12
CA VAL A 39 -19.64 17.77 -14.14
C VAL A 39 -19.84 17.09 -15.48
N GLN A 40 -18.99 16.14 -15.84
CA GLN A 40 -19.10 15.37 -17.09
C GLN A 40 -20.05 14.17 -16.98
N ALA A 41 -20.70 13.96 -15.83
CA ALA A 41 -21.58 12.81 -15.55
C ALA A 41 -20.90 11.48 -15.88
N GLY A 42 -19.59 11.36 -15.59
CA GLY A 42 -18.79 10.17 -15.84
C GLY A 42 -18.60 9.81 -17.31
N ARG A 43 -18.63 10.78 -18.22
CA ARG A 43 -18.46 10.57 -19.67
C ARG A 43 -17.42 11.50 -20.27
N CYS A 44 -16.70 11.01 -21.26
CA CYS A 44 -15.79 11.86 -22.04
C CYS A 44 -16.57 12.93 -22.82
N ARG A 45 -16.10 14.17 -22.78
CA ARG A 45 -16.74 15.30 -23.48
C ARG A 45 -16.70 15.16 -25.00
N SER A 46 -15.66 14.52 -25.55
CA SER A 46 -15.44 14.39 -26.99
C SER A 46 -16.14 13.18 -27.61
N CYS A 47 -16.08 12.00 -26.96
CA CYS A 47 -16.60 10.74 -27.52
C CYS A 47 -17.69 10.08 -26.68
N SER A 48 -18.11 10.69 -25.58
CA SER A 48 -19.17 10.20 -24.67
C SER A 48 -18.90 8.80 -24.06
N VAL A 49 -17.68 8.23 -24.23
CA VAL A 49 -17.31 6.96 -23.60
C VAL A 49 -17.38 7.11 -22.07
N ARG A 50 -17.86 6.08 -21.39
CA ARG A 50 -17.97 6.08 -19.93
C ARG A 50 -16.59 6.04 -19.27
N ILE A 51 -16.37 6.96 -18.33
CA ILE A 51 -15.18 7.02 -17.48
C ILE A 51 -15.47 6.16 -16.22
N SER A 52 -14.59 5.21 -15.92
CA SER A 52 -14.74 4.30 -14.80
C SER A 52 -14.88 5.06 -13.47
N LEU A 53 -15.79 4.59 -12.62
CA LEU A 53 -15.94 5.04 -11.22
C LEU A 53 -14.66 4.87 -10.38
N ARG A 54 -13.73 4.03 -10.82
CA ARG A 54 -12.46 3.82 -10.15
C ARG A 54 -11.65 5.12 -10.01
N TYR A 55 -11.69 6.00 -11.02
CA TYR A 55 -10.95 7.27 -10.97
C TYR A 55 -11.42 8.15 -9.81
N PRO A 56 -12.69 8.56 -9.74
CA PRO A 56 -13.15 9.39 -8.63
C PRO A 56 -13.07 8.70 -7.28
N LEU A 57 -13.18 7.37 -7.20
CA LEU A 57 -12.99 6.63 -5.95
C LEU A 57 -11.56 6.71 -5.44
N VAL A 58 -10.56 6.55 -6.30
CA VAL A 58 -9.15 6.68 -5.92
C VAL A 58 -8.83 8.12 -5.51
N GLU A 59 -9.34 9.11 -6.22
CA GLU A 59 -9.19 10.54 -5.90
C GLU A 59 -9.82 10.87 -4.54
N ALA A 60 -11.04 10.39 -4.28
CA ALA A 60 -11.71 10.55 -2.99
C ALA A 60 -10.98 9.85 -1.85
N SER A 61 -10.49 8.64 -2.09
CA SER A 61 -9.68 7.91 -1.10
C SER A 61 -8.41 8.66 -0.75
N ASN A 62 -7.70 9.19 -1.76
CA ASN A 62 -6.50 9.98 -1.52
C ASN A 62 -6.80 11.27 -0.74
N ALA A 63 -7.87 11.99 -1.09
CA ALA A 63 -8.31 13.18 -0.35
C ALA A 63 -8.67 12.84 1.11
N GLY A 64 -9.33 11.71 1.35
CA GLY A 64 -9.63 11.20 2.69
C GLY A 64 -8.37 10.90 3.50
N LEU A 65 -7.36 10.27 2.90
CA LEU A 65 -6.07 10.00 3.53
C LEU A 65 -5.33 11.30 3.92
N TRP A 66 -5.35 12.31 3.05
CA TRP A 66 -4.78 13.62 3.36
C TRP A 66 -5.52 14.31 4.51
N TYR A 67 -6.85 14.26 4.49
CA TYR A 67 -7.67 14.79 5.58
C TYR A 67 -7.34 14.09 6.92
N MET A 68 -7.22 12.77 6.92
CA MET A 68 -6.81 12.02 8.12
C MET A 68 -5.41 12.42 8.59
N ALA A 69 -4.43 12.56 7.70
CA ALA A 69 -3.10 12.97 8.06
C ALA A 69 -3.08 14.35 8.74
N VAL A 70 -3.82 15.33 8.19
CA VAL A 70 -3.92 16.68 8.76
C VAL A 70 -4.63 16.67 10.12
N THR A 71 -5.70 15.88 10.26
CA THR A 71 -6.48 15.84 11.51
C THR A 71 -5.74 15.15 12.65
N LEU A 72 -4.98 14.10 12.35
CA LEU A 72 -4.23 13.33 13.35
C LEU A 72 -2.93 14.03 13.77
N ALA A 73 -2.14 14.54 12.83
CA ALA A 73 -0.91 15.27 13.16
C ALA A 73 -1.19 16.69 13.72
N GLY A 74 -2.37 17.23 13.44
CA GLY A 74 -2.72 18.60 13.71
C GLY A 74 -2.25 19.57 12.61
N PRO A 75 -3.05 20.60 12.28
CA PRO A 75 -2.75 21.52 11.16
C PRO A 75 -1.48 22.34 11.37
N ALA A 76 -1.04 22.53 12.61
CA ALA A 76 0.17 23.29 12.96
C ALA A 76 1.45 22.51 12.61
N ASP A 77 1.44 21.19 12.66
CA ASP A 77 2.59 20.34 12.34
C ASP A 77 2.58 19.96 10.84
N TRP A 78 2.67 21.00 9.99
CA TRP A 78 2.60 20.82 8.54
C TRP A 78 3.72 19.95 7.95
N PRO A 79 4.96 19.86 8.50
CA PRO A 79 5.95 18.96 7.93
C PRO A 79 5.57 17.49 8.14
N LEU A 80 5.01 17.16 9.30
CA LEU A 80 4.63 15.80 9.65
C LEU A 80 3.46 15.31 8.79
N TRP A 81 2.32 16.05 8.76
CA TRP A 81 1.18 15.60 7.97
C TRP A 81 1.46 15.62 6.46
N LEU A 82 2.34 16.50 5.97
CA LEU A 82 2.76 16.47 4.58
C LEU A 82 3.54 15.19 4.24
N CYS A 83 4.49 14.80 5.09
CA CYS A 83 5.21 13.52 4.94
C CYS A 83 4.24 12.33 4.96
N TRP A 84 3.33 12.27 5.94
CA TRP A 84 2.31 11.22 6.01
C TRP A 84 1.45 11.18 4.75
N SER A 85 0.99 12.31 4.26
CA SER A 85 0.16 12.40 3.07
C SER A 85 0.86 11.88 1.81
N VAL A 86 2.14 12.21 1.65
CA VAL A 86 2.95 11.71 0.52
C VAL A 86 3.14 10.20 0.62
N VAL A 87 3.47 9.68 1.79
CA VAL A 87 3.63 8.22 2.02
C VAL A 87 2.32 7.48 1.75
N LEU A 88 1.21 7.95 2.33
CA LEU A 88 -0.11 7.34 2.13
C LEU A 88 -0.55 7.37 0.66
N SER A 89 -0.27 8.45 -0.06
CA SER A 89 -0.51 8.52 -1.51
C SER A 89 0.32 7.49 -2.28
N GLY A 90 1.59 7.31 -1.92
CA GLY A 90 2.47 6.28 -2.48
C GLY A 90 1.93 4.88 -2.21
N LEU A 91 1.52 4.58 -0.98
CA LEU A 91 0.92 3.30 -0.60
C LEU A 91 -0.39 3.04 -1.36
N LEU A 92 -1.22 4.05 -1.56
CA LEU A 92 -2.44 3.95 -2.37
C LEU A 92 -2.11 3.60 -3.83
N VAL A 93 -1.09 4.25 -4.41
CA VAL A 93 -0.62 3.94 -5.77
C VAL A 93 -0.11 2.51 -5.85
N ALA A 94 0.78 2.09 -4.94
CA ALA A 94 1.31 0.72 -4.88
C ALA A 94 0.18 -0.31 -4.79
N THR A 95 -0.78 -0.10 -3.87
CA THR A 95 -1.96 -0.94 -3.68
C THR A 95 -2.78 -1.09 -4.95
N MET A 96 -3.08 0.02 -5.63
CA MET A 96 -3.93 0.00 -6.83
C MET A 96 -3.24 -0.64 -8.03
N VAL A 97 -1.92 -0.48 -8.17
CA VAL A 97 -1.15 -1.11 -9.24
C VAL A 97 -0.97 -2.59 -8.98
N ASP A 98 -0.72 -2.99 -7.73
CA ASP A 98 -0.57 -4.39 -7.37
C ASP A 98 -1.87 -5.19 -7.57
N PHE A 99 -3.03 -4.59 -7.31
CA PHE A 99 -4.33 -5.19 -7.66
C PHE A 99 -4.52 -5.42 -9.17
N ASP A 100 -3.93 -4.57 -10.01
CA ASP A 100 -4.07 -4.65 -11.46
C ASP A 100 -3.08 -5.62 -12.11
N CYS A 101 -1.83 -5.57 -11.66
CA CYS A 101 -0.70 -6.15 -12.39
C CYS A 101 0.11 -7.13 -11.54
N PHE A 102 -0.20 -7.31 -10.26
CA PHE A 102 0.60 -8.11 -9.31
C PHE A 102 2.07 -7.64 -9.26
N GLN A 103 2.27 -6.33 -9.39
CA GLN A 103 3.59 -5.69 -9.38
C GLN A 103 3.53 -4.39 -8.60
N ILE A 104 4.53 -4.16 -7.77
CA ILE A 104 4.69 -2.91 -7.03
C ILE A 104 5.64 -2.01 -7.82
N PRO A 105 5.24 -0.76 -8.19
CA PRO A 105 6.09 0.15 -8.95
C PRO A 105 7.38 0.48 -8.18
N ASP A 106 8.51 0.41 -8.88
CA ASP A 106 9.81 0.74 -8.30
C ASP A 106 9.90 2.24 -7.94
N GLU A 107 9.19 3.10 -8.64
CA GLU A 107 9.09 4.54 -8.31
C GLU A 107 8.55 4.78 -6.90
N VAL A 108 7.61 3.95 -6.45
CA VAL A 108 7.05 4.05 -5.09
C VAL A 108 7.96 3.36 -4.09
N SER A 109 8.37 2.12 -4.36
CA SER A 109 9.12 1.31 -3.39
C SER A 109 10.57 1.78 -3.23
N LEU A 110 11.33 1.94 -4.32
CA LEU A 110 12.69 2.47 -4.26
C LEU A 110 12.70 3.97 -3.96
N GLY A 111 11.76 4.73 -4.54
CA GLY A 111 11.58 6.15 -4.21
C GLY A 111 11.30 6.33 -2.71
N GLY A 112 10.48 5.47 -2.12
CA GLY A 112 10.22 5.45 -0.68
C GLY A 112 11.46 5.15 0.16
N CYS A 113 12.30 4.21 -0.28
CA CYS A 113 13.57 3.90 0.41
C CYS A 113 14.55 5.10 0.43
N VAL A 114 14.53 5.95 -0.58
CA VAL A 114 15.34 7.19 -0.60
C VAL A 114 14.65 8.29 0.21
N LEU A 115 13.33 8.41 0.08
CA LEU A 115 12.58 9.47 0.73
C LEU A 115 12.53 9.30 2.25
N ALA A 116 12.46 8.07 2.77
CA ALA A 116 12.33 7.81 4.21
C ALA A 116 13.48 8.42 5.04
N PRO A 117 14.77 8.12 4.79
CA PRO A 117 15.86 8.72 5.57
C PRO A 117 15.95 10.24 5.39
N LEU A 118 15.66 10.76 4.20
CA LEU A 118 15.63 12.20 3.95
C LEU A 118 14.50 12.89 4.74
N ALA A 119 13.32 12.30 4.77
CA ALA A 119 12.20 12.79 5.54
C ALA A 119 12.50 12.78 7.05
N CYS A 120 13.12 11.71 7.56
CA CYS A 120 13.53 11.61 8.97
C CYS A 120 14.60 12.67 9.36
N LEU A 121 15.49 13.04 8.45
CA LEU A 121 16.43 14.14 8.66
C LEU A 121 15.74 15.51 8.76
N CYS A 122 14.71 15.74 7.92
CA CYS A 122 13.97 17.00 7.89
C CYS A 122 12.91 17.07 8.99
N VAL A 123 12.28 15.94 9.32
CA VAL A 123 11.17 15.82 10.25
C VAL A 123 11.45 14.66 11.22
N PRO A 124 12.31 14.85 12.24
CA PRO A 124 12.64 13.79 13.21
C PRO A 124 11.41 13.23 13.93
N GLY A 125 10.35 14.04 14.08
CA GLY A 125 9.06 13.65 14.65
C GLY A 125 8.39 12.46 13.95
N LEU A 126 8.76 12.12 12.69
CA LEU A 126 8.32 10.89 12.03
C LEU A 126 8.70 9.62 12.80
N GLN A 127 9.80 9.68 13.56
CA GLN A 127 10.32 8.58 14.37
C GLN A 127 10.10 8.85 15.88
N GLY A 128 9.28 9.85 16.22
CA GLY A 128 9.10 10.34 17.59
C GLY A 128 8.75 9.26 18.61
N GLU A 129 7.89 8.34 18.21
CA GLU A 129 7.41 7.23 19.04
C GLU A 129 8.25 5.94 18.89
N THR A 130 9.29 5.96 18.07
CA THR A 130 10.12 4.76 17.84
C THR A 130 11.12 4.59 18.98
N LEU A 131 10.98 3.53 19.76
CA LEU A 131 11.90 3.21 20.89
C LEU A 131 13.38 3.25 20.50
N LEU A 132 13.71 2.73 19.31
CA LEU A 132 15.09 2.74 18.84
C LEU A 132 15.59 4.17 18.59
N ALA A 133 14.77 5.03 18.00
CA ALA A 133 15.14 6.43 17.76
C ALA A 133 15.32 7.19 19.08
N GLN A 134 14.44 6.98 20.04
CA GLN A 134 14.53 7.55 21.39
C GLN A 134 15.80 7.05 22.12
N PHE A 135 16.09 5.76 22.05
CA PHE A 135 17.30 5.17 22.66
C PHE A 135 18.59 5.69 22.03
N LEU A 136 18.62 5.90 20.71
CA LEU A 136 19.79 6.39 19.98
C LEU A 136 19.97 7.90 20.06
N SER A 137 18.95 8.63 20.52
CA SER A 137 19.00 10.09 20.64
C SER A 137 19.74 10.49 21.92
N ALA A 138 20.86 11.20 21.76
CA ALA A 138 21.72 11.61 22.88
C ALA A 138 21.23 12.91 23.57
N GLY A 139 20.03 13.39 23.25
CA GLY A 139 19.54 14.70 23.72
C GLY A 139 19.04 14.68 25.18
N PRO A 140 19.38 15.69 26.00
CA PRO A 140 18.99 15.75 27.43
C PRO A 140 17.49 16.06 27.65
N GLN A 141 16.69 16.26 26.61
CA GLN A 141 15.29 16.69 26.68
C GLN A 141 14.27 15.68 26.16
N GLY A 142 14.63 14.39 25.99
CA GLY A 142 13.66 13.33 25.68
C GLY A 142 13.05 13.35 24.26
N GLY A 143 13.52 14.24 23.36
CA GLY A 143 13.11 14.29 21.96
C GLY A 143 14.05 13.50 21.05
N VAL A 144 13.50 12.97 19.94
CA VAL A 144 14.30 12.27 18.92
C VAL A 144 15.14 13.29 18.14
N ASP A 145 16.46 13.10 18.14
CA ASP A 145 17.36 13.91 17.34
C ASP A 145 17.44 13.41 15.87
N ARG A 146 18.02 14.22 15.00
CA ARG A 146 18.13 13.89 13.57
C ARG A 146 18.93 12.62 13.31
N VAL A 147 19.96 12.35 14.13
CA VAL A 147 20.83 11.19 13.97
C VAL A 147 20.11 9.94 14.43
N GLY A 148 19.42 9.97 15.58
CA GLY A 148 18.59 8.88 16.07
C GLY A 148 17.47 8.53 15.10
N ALA A 149 16.79 9.53 14.54
CA ALA A 149 15.76 9.34 13.53
C ALA A 149 16.32 8.69 12.25
N LEU A 150 17.46 9.15 11.78
CA LEU A 150 18.12 8.61 10.59
C LEU A 150 18.55 7.13 10.79
N LEU A 151 19.19 6.85 11.92
CA LEU A 151 19.63 5.48 12.24
C LEU A 151 18.45 4.53 12.41
N SER A 152 17.37 4.99 13.06
CA SER A 152 16.11 4.22 13.17
C SER A 152 15.47 3.96 11.81
N SER A 153 15.51 4.95 10.89
CA SER A 153 15.04 4.78 9.52
C SER A 153 15.79 3.68 8.79
N PHE A 154 17.12 3.70 8.80
CA PHE A 154 17.92 2.64 8.18
C PHE A 154 17.73 1.28 8.84
N ALA A 155 17.62 1.23 10.17
CA ALA A 155 17.31 0.00 10.90
C ALA A 155 15.94 -0.55 10.51
N GLY A 156 14.92 0.31 10.39
CA GLY A 156 13.58 -0.05 9.94
C GLY A 156 13.57 -0.61 8.52
N MET A 157 14.32 0.02 7.61
CA MET A 157 14.51 -0.51 6.25
C MET A 157 15.16 -1.88 6.26
N GLY A 158 16.23 -2.05 7.06
CA GLY A 158 16.96 -3.31 7.18
C GLY A 158 16.10 -4.43 7.76
N VAL A 159 15.33 -4.15 8.81
CA VAL A 159 14.39 -5.11 9.43
C VAL A 159 13.27 -5.46 8.46
N GLY A 160 12.65 -4.47 7.82
CA GLY A 160 11.56 -4.70 6.85
C GLY A 160 12.00 -5.58 5.69
N ALA A 161 13.14 -5.26 5.05
CA ALA A 161 13.70 -6.08 3.98
C ALA A 161 14.14 -7.46 4.50
N GLY A 162 14.90 -7.49 5.60
CA GLY A 162 15.51 -8.70 6.14
C GLY A 162 14.50 -9.77 6.53
N VAL A 163 13.41 -9.39 7.19
CA VAL A 163 12.37 -10.34 7.61
C VAL A 163 11.68 -10.97 6.41
N LEU A 164 11.31 -10.19 5.40
CA LEU A 164 10.67 -10.74 4.19
C LEU A 164 11.63 -11.57 3.35
N LEU A 165 12.91 -11.18 3.25
CA LEU A 165 13.94 -11.99 2.60
C LEU A 165 14.15 -13.32 3.34
N LEU A 166 14.16 -13.30 4.67
CA LEU A 166 14.28 -14.51 5.48
C LEU A 166 13.07 -15.44 5.27
N ILE A 167 11.85 -14.90 5.31
CA ILE A 167 10.62 -15.67 5.04
C ILE A 167 10.66 -16.24 3.61
N GLY A 168 11.08 -15.46 2.62
CA GLY A 168 11.24 -15.90 1.23
C GLY A 168 12.26 -17.03 1.08
N ALA A 169 13.44 -16.90 1.73
CA ALA A 169 14.49 -17.91 1.71
C ALA A 169 14.06 -19.22 2.40
N LEU A 170 13.40 -19.13 3.55
CA LEU A 170 12.84 -20.29 4.24
C LEU A 170 11.73 -20.95 3.40
N GLY A 171 10.84 -20.16 2.82
CA GLY A 171 9.80 -20.67 1.93
C GLY A 171 10.36 -21.40 0.72
N LYS A 172 11.38 -20.84 0.07
CA LYS A 172 12.08 -21.49 -1.04
C LYS A 172 12.73 -22.80 -0.63
N ARG A 173 13.34 -22.84 0.57
CA ARG A 173 13.97 -24.07 1.10
C ARG A 173 12.97 -25.17 1.42
N ILE A 174 11.78 -24.81 1.93
CA ILE A 174 10.75 -25.78 2.38
C ILE A 174 9.88 -26.24 1.20
N TYR A 175 9.49 -25.33 0.32
CA TYR A 175 8.49 -25.60 -0.73
C TYR A 175 9.11 -25.69 -2.14
N GLY A 176 10.40 -25.40 -2.31
CA GLY A 176 11.10 -25.47 -3.61
C GLY A 176 10.70 -24.39 -4.63
N ALA A 177 9.90 -23.40 -4.23
CA ALA A 177 9.42 -22.32 -5.08
C ALA A 177 9.60 -20.97 -4.38
N GLU A 178 9.71 -19.89 -5.15
CA GLU A 178 9.75 -18.55 -4.61
C GLU A 178 8.45 -18.22 -3.88
N ALA A 179 8.55 -17.95 -2.58
CA ALA A 179 7.40 -17.74 -1.72
C ALA A 179 7.03 -16.24 -1.56
N MET A 180 7.92 -15.31 -1.99
CA MET A 180 7.75 -13.88 -1.73
C MET A 180 8.21 -13.06 -2.92
N GLY A 181 7.42 -12.04 -3.30
CA GLY A 181 7.77 -11.08 -4.34
C GLY A 181 8.84 -10.08 -3.87
N LEU A 182 9.82 -9.76 -4.72
CA LEU A 182 10.81 -8.71 -4.42
C LEU A 182 10.15 -7.32 -4.26
N GLY A 183 8.99 -7.11 -4.88
CA GLY A 183 8.20 -5.89 -4.72
C GLY A 183 7.76 -5.66 -3.27
N ASP A 184 7.25 -6.73 -2.61
CA ASP A 184 6.82 -6.68 -1.21
C ASP A 184 8.00 -6.37 -0.28
N VAL A 185 9.18 -6.96 -0.56
CA VAL A 185 10.42 -6.70 0.20
C VAL A 185 10.80 -5.22 0.13
N LYS A 186 10.81 -4.64 -1.08
CA LYS A 186 11.12 -3.23 -1.29
C LYS A 186 10.07 -2.32 -0.63
N LEU A 187 8.79 -2.68 -0.71
CA LEU A 187 7.71 -1.90 -0.11
C LEU A 187 7.79 -1.89 1.42
N LEU A 188 8.05 -3.05 2.05
CA LEU A 188 8.21 -3.09 3.50
C LEU A 188 9.50 -2.43 3.96
N ALA A 189 10.57 -2.51 3.17
CA ALA A 189 11.79 -1.73 3.43
C ALA A 189 11.49 -0.22 3.45
N ALA A 190 10.83 0.28 2.41
CA ALA A 190 10.43 1.69 2.33
C ALA A 190 9.54 2.09 3.52
N GLY A 191 8.48 1.32 3.79
CA GLY A 191 7.59 1.55 4.93
C GLY A 191 8.33 1.54 6.25
N GLY A 192 9.17 0.53 6.48
CA GLY A 192 9.99 0.42 7.68
C GLY A 192 10.91 1.62 7.92
N GLY A 193 11.38 2.25 6.85
CA GLY A 193 12.14 3.50 6.93
C GLY A 193 11.36 4.66 7.53
N PHE A 194 10.04 4.72 7.35
CA PHE A 194 9.18 5.75 7.94
C PHE A 194 8.70 5.41 9.35
N ILE A 195 8.41 4.13 9.63
CA ILE A 195 7.79 3.68 10.88
C ILE A 195 8.75 2.97 11.85
N GLY A 196 10.03 2.90 11.48
CA GLY A 196 11.06 2.25 12.29
C GLY A 196 10.98 0.71 12.31
N PRO A 197 11.95 0.05 13.00
CA PRO A 197 12.05 -1.41 12.97
C PRO A 197 10.89 -2.13 13.66
N GLY A 198 10.42 -1.62 14.81
CA GLY A 198 9.25 -2.17 15.51
C GLY A 198 7.98 -2.01 14.66
N GLY A 199 7.76 -0.83 14.10
CA GLY A 199 6.64 -0.54 13.22
C GLY A 199 6.60 -1.45 11.99
N ALA A 200 7.75 -1.75 11.39
CA ALA A 200 7.84 -2.66 10.24
C ALA A 200 7.35 -4.08 10.59
N LEU A 201 7.68 -4.60 11.77
CA LEU A 201 7.21 -5.90 12.24
C LEU A 201 5.70 -5.90 12.51
N VAL A 202 5.19 -4.86 13.15
CA VAL A 202 3.75 -4.70 13.42
C VAL A 202 2.97 -4.57 12.11
N ALA A 203 3.46 -3.76 11.17
CA ALA A 203 2.83 -3.60 9.84
C ALA A 203 2.77 -4.94 9.10
N LEU A 204 3.84 -5.74 9.15
CA LEU A 204 3.87 -7.07 8.57
C LEU A 204 2.88 -8.02 9.24
N ALA A 205 2.80 -8.00 10.57
CA ALA A 205 1.87 -8.84 11.33
C ALA A 205 0.40 -8.48 11.01
N LEU A 206 0.07 -7.18 10.96
CA LEU A 206 -1.25 -6.69 10.56
C LEU A 206 -1.58 -7.09 9.12
N ALA A 207 -0.63 -6.92 8.19
CA ALA A 207 -0.78 -7.32 6.80
C ALA A 207 -1.07 -8.82 6.67
N ALA A 208 -0.31 -9.66 7.37
CA ALA A 208 -0.49 -11.11 7.37
C ALA A 208 -1.83 -11.53 7.96
N LEU A 209 -2.27 -10.88 9.05
CA LEU A 209 -3.57 -11.15 9.67
C LEU A 209 -4.72 -10.79 8.73
N VAL A 210 -4.71 -9.58 8.17
CA VAL A 210 -5.78 -9.12 7.26
C VAL A 210 -5.78 -9.96 5.98
N ALA A 211 -4.61 -10.26 5.40
CA ALA A 211 -4.49 -11.12 4.22
C ALA A 211 -5.02 -12.54 4.50
N SER A 212 -4.77 -13.10 5.68
CA SER A 212 -5.26 -14.42 6.08
C SER A 212 -6.78 -14.45 6.21
N VAL A 213 -7.37 -13.44 6.85
CA VAL A 213 -8.83 -13.30 6.96
C VAL A 213 -9.46 -13.16 5.58
N PHE A 214 -8.91 -12.28 4.74
CA PHE A 214 -9.43 -12.06 3.39
C PHE A 214 -9.28 -13.31 2.51
N GLY A 215 -8.16 -14.00 2.60
CA GLY A 215 -7.91 -15.27 1.91
C GLY A 215 -8.89 -16.35 2.32
N LEU A 216 -9.19 -16.47 3.61
CA LEU A 216 -10.17 -17.41 4.15
C LEU A 216 -11.59 -17.10 3.64
N LEU A 217 -12.00 -15.84 3.70
CA LEU A 217 -13.29 -15.37 3.19
C LEU A 217 -13.44 -15.63 1.70
N ASN A 218 -12.39 -15.36 0.92
CA ASN A 218 -12.36 -15.61 -0.52
C ASN A 218 -12.47 -17.12 -0.82
N MET A 219 -11.74 -17.96 -0.09
CA MET A 219 -11.83 -19.42 -0.20
C MET A 219 -13.24 -19.92 0.14
N LEU A 220 -13.86 -19.40 1.20
CA LEU A 220 -15.22 -19.75 1.59
C LEU A 220 -16.24 -19.33 0.51
N ARG A 221 -16.09 -18.13 -0.04
CA ARG A 221 -16.92 -17.63 -1.16
C ARG A 221 -16.84 -18.57 -2.36
N PHE A 222 -15.65 -18.93 -2.81
CA PHE A 222 -15.48 -19.86 -3.94
C PHE A 222 -16.03 -21.25 -3.64
N PHE A 223 -15.88 -21.73 -2.42
CA PHE A 223 -16.46 -23.00 -1.99
C PHE A 223 -17.99 -22.99 -2.10
N ILE A 224 -18.65 -21.95 -1.58
CA ILE A 224 -20.10 -21.78 -1.64
C ILE A 224 -20.57 -21.67 -3.09
N LEU A 225 -19.91 -20.83 -3.90
CA LEU A 225 -20.27 -20.63 -5.32
C LEU A 225 -20.09 -21.91 -6.13
N SER A 226 -19.05 -22.70 -5.89
CA SER A 226 -18.83 -23.97 -6.61
C SER A 226 -19.93 -24.99 -6.31
N ARG A 227 -20.39 -25.05 -5.06
CA ARG A 227 -21.51 -25.93 -4.65
C ARG A 227 -22.86 -25.46 -5.18
N SER A 228 -23.13 -24.16 -5.13
CA SER A 228 -24.36 -23.57 -5.66
C SER A 228 -24.51 -23.82 -7.17
N ARG A 229 -23.45 -23.55 -7.94
CA ARG A 229 -23.42 -23.82 -9.40
C ARG A 229 -23.56 -25.30 -9.74
N ALA A 230 -23.02 -26.20 -8.91
CA ALA A 230 -23.14 -27.62 -9.09
C ALA A 230 -24.59 -28.12 -8.86
N ARG A 231 -25.23 -27.60 -7.79
CA ARG A 231 -26.65 -27.89 -7.50
C ARG A 231 -27.57 -27.42 -8.61
N GLY A 232 -27.37 -26.21 -9.15
CA GLY A 232 -28.16 -25.66 -10.25
C GLY A 232 -28.04 -26.45 -11.56
N ARG A 233 -26.99 -27.31 -11.70
CA ARG A 233 -26.76 -28.18 -12.86
C ARG A 233 -27.11 -29.66 -12.58
N GLY A 234 -27.76 -29.94 -11.47
CA GLY A 234 -28.14 -31.32 -11.10
C GLY A 234 -26.94 -32.24 -10.80
N ARG A 235 -25.74 -31.69 -10.55
CA ARG A 235 -24.53 -32.48 -10.28
C ARG A 235 -24.12 -32.35 -8.81
N SER A 236 -23.88 -33.50 -8.16
CA SER A 236 -23.24 -33.52 -6.84
C SER A 236 -21.72 -33.41 -7.01
N VAL A 237 -21.13 -32.32 -6.59
CA VAL A 237 -19.67 -32.17 -6.54
C VAL A 237 -19.18 -32.51 -5.14
N GLY A 238 -18.30 -33.50 -5.04
CA GLY A 238 -17.70 -33.89 -3.77
C GLY A 238 -16.93 -32.72 -3.09
N ILE A 239 -16.98 -32.71 -1.77
CA ILE A 239 -16.36 -31.66 -0.93
C ILE A 239 -14.88 -31.42 -1.30
N GLY A 240 -14.13 -32.51 -1.54
CA GLY A 240 -12.71 -32.43 -1.90
C GLY A 240 -12.44 -31.69 -3.22
N ARG A 241 -13.31 -31.84 -4.24
CA ARG A 241 -13.17 -31.12 -5.51
C ARG A 241 -13.49 -29.63 -5.33
N SER A 242 -14.52 -29.29 -4.55
CA SER A 242 -14.87 -27.91 -4.24
C SER A 242 -13.75 -27.20 -3.45
N LEU A 243 -13.12 -27.88 -2.49
CA LEU A 243 -11.97 -27.38 -1.74
C LEU A 243 -10.74 -27.16 -2.64
N ARG A 244 -10.48 -28.10 -3.59
CA ARG A 244 -9.36 -27.97 -4.52
C ARG A 244 -9.53 -26.77 -5.44
N VAL A 245 -10.72 -26.53 -5.97
CA VAL A 245 -11.05 -25.35 -6.79
C VAL A 245 -10.93 -24.07 -5.96
N ALA A 246 -11.46 -24.04 -4.74
CA ALA A 246 -11.36 -22.89 -3.85
C ALA A 246 -9.90 -22.57 -3.49
N ARG A 247 -9.06 -23.61 -3.25
CA ARG A 247 -7.62 -23.44 -2.96
C ARG A 247 -6.86 -22.88 -4.17
N LEU A 248 -7.18 -23.33 -5.40
CA LEU A 248 -6.56 -22.81 -6.62
C LEU A 248 -6.97 -21.36 -6.89
N ALA A 249 -8.25 -21.02 -6.70
CA ALA A 249 -8.75 -19.66 -6.89
C ALA A 249 -8.24 -18.68 -5.82
N GLY A 250 -7.99 -19.15 -4.59
CA GLY A 250 -7.44 -18.35 -3.50
C GLY A 250 -5.92 -18.08 -3.61
N ARG A 251 -5.23 -18.72 -4.57
CA ARG A 251 -3.76 -18.67 -4.67
C ARG A 251 -3.23 -17.36 -5.26
N TYR A 252 -4.06 -16.57 -5.91
CA TYR A 252 -3.69 -15.31 -6.55
C TYR A 252 -4.26 -14.12 -5.78
N LEU A 253 -3.72 -13.88 -4.59
CA LEU A 253 -4.04 -12.68 -3.81
C LEU A 253 -2.79 -11.81 -3.76
N PRO A 254 -2.84 -10.56 -4.29
CA PRO A 254 -1.70 -9.65 -4.15
C PRO A 254 -1.47 -9.33 -2.68
N PHE A 255 -0.24 -9.41 -2.20
CA PHE A 255 0.09 -9.14 -0.80
C PHE A 255 0.36 -7.66 -0.54
N GLY A 256 0.81 -6.91 -1.55
CA GLY A 256 1.12 -5.49 -1.46
C GLY A 256 0.01 -4.62 -0.87
N PRO A 257 -1.28 -4.81 -1.25
CA PRO A 257 -2.39 -4.05 -0.66
C PRO A 257 -2.51 -4.20 0.85
N PHE A 258 -2.32 -5.41 1.37
CA PHE A 258 -2.39 -5.68 2.81
C PHE A 258 -1.18 -5.09 3.52
N LEU A 259 -0.01 -5.15 2.87
CA LEU A 259 1.21 -4.54 3.37
C LEU A 259 1.10 -3.02 3.42
N GLY A 260 0.58 -2.41 2.35
CA GLY A 260 0.31 -0.97 2.30
C GLY A 260 -0.67 -0.52 3.38
N LEU A 261 -1.72 -1.31 3.62
CA LEU A 261 -2.68 -1.06 4.70
C LEU A 261 -2.02 -1.18 6.08
N GLY A 262 -1.21 -2.21 6.31
CA GLY A 262 -0.47 -2.38 7.58
C GLY A 262 0.48 -1.22 7.85
N ILE A 263 1.27 -0.79 6.85
CA ILE A 263 2.17 0.36 6.96
C ILE A 263 1.37 1.64 7.24
N GLY A 264 0.26 1.86 6.53
CA GLY A 264 -0.58 3.04 6.70
C GLY A 264 -1.23 3.12 8.09
N ILE A 265 -1.72 2.00 8.62
CA ILE A 265 -2.27 1.93 9.99
C ILE A 265 -1.19 2.27 11.01
N VAL A 266 -0.03 1.64 10.91
CA VAL A 266 1.08 1.88 11.85
C VAL A 266 1.56 3.33 11.76
N LEU A 267 1.64 3.91 10.55
CA LEU A 267 2.06 5.30 10.35
C LEU A 267 1.12 6.31 11.05
N LEU A 268 -0.20 6.03 11.04
CA LEU A 268 -1.21 6.95 11.56
C LEU A 268 -1.61 6.69 13.02
N ALA A 269 -1.45 5.46 13.51
CA ALA A 269 -1.95 5.02 14.81
C ALA A 269 -0.85 4.42 15.70
N TRP A 270 0.42 4.81 15.48
CA TRP A 270 1.54 4.25 16.25
C TRP A 270 1.42 4.55 17.75
N ASP A 271 1.00 5.74 18.12
CA ASP A 271 0.82 6.17 19.51
C ASP A 271 -0.16 5.25 20.25
N ASP A 272 -1.28 4.92 19.61
CA ASP A 272 -2.29 4.02 20.17
C ASP A 272 -1.81 2.57 20.23
N LEU A 273 -1.00 2.15 19.25
CA LEU A 273 -0.47 0.79 19.15
C LEU A 273 0.71 0.55 20.09
N SER A 274 1.49 1.57 20.42
CA SER A 274 2.62 1.47 21.35
C SER A 274 2.17 1.06 22.76
N ILE A 275 0.97 1.43 23.17
CA ILE A 275 0.35 1.05 24.45
C ILE A 275 0.16 -0.48 24.57
N LEU A 276 0.04 -1.19 23.47
CA LEU A 276 -0.13 -2.65 23.46
C LEU A 276 1.16 -3.42 23.76
N TRP A 277 2.32 -2.74 23.83
CA TRP A 277 3.65 -3.33 24.04
C TRP A 277 4.28 -2.93 25.38
N LEU A 278 3.61 -2.10 26.17
CA LEU A 278 3.91 -1.76 27.56
C LEU A 278 3.02 -2.56 28.51
#